data_f55d3fd29a1e5c3e004a2d4f1fb4463a
#
_entry.id   f55d3fd29a1e5c3e004a2d4f1fb4463a
#
_cell.length_a   1.000
_cell.length_b   1.000
_cell.length_c   1.000
_cell.angle_alpha   90.00
_cell.angle_beta   90.00
_cell.angle_gamma   90.00
#
_symmetry.space_group_name_H-M   'P 1'
#
loop_
_entity.id
_entity.type
_entity.pdbx_description
1 polymer ?
#
loop_
_entity_poly.entity_id
_entity_poly.type
_entity_poly.pdbx_seq_one_letter_code
_entity_poly.pdbx_strand_id
1 'polypeptide(L)'
;MEKTRKIKIISLCALLVAVLGLTVAFAALSQTLTINGSAAVNAASWDIHFEKTSGKETEVKGAATFTEPTLSGTTIENFSATLTKPGDSVIYYFDIVNNGTIDAVVSSFNFPNAFKDCTANINKYSYCKNFDFNGDNEVNAIDRLVYITLFNYRLAYADTDKSVTQGDTINAGETKHMKLVIEYKDTATKLPEKNLTLTSSDPITITYEQKD
;
A
#
# COMPACT_ATOMS: atom_id res chain seq x y z
N MET A 1 -25.58 -48.94 -79.64
CA MET A 1 -24.47 -48.22 -78.97
C MET A 1 -24.65 -46.69 -78.83
N GLU A 2 -25.34 -46.03 -79.71
CA GLU A 2 -25.50 -44.58 -79.73
C GLU A 2 -26.37 -44.03 -78.58
N LYS A 3 -27.43 -44.72 -78.20
CA LYS A 3 -28.37 -44.27 -77.10
C LYS A 3 -27.67 -44.27 -75.76
N THR A 4 -26.83 -45.22 -75.48
CA THR A 4 -26.12 -45.32 -74.22
C THR A 4 -25.06 -44.24 -74.09
N ARG A 5 -24.49 -43.80 -75.19
CA ARG A 5 -23.48 -42.70 -75.22
C ARG A 5 -24.18 -41.36 -74.99
N LYS A 6 -25.38 -41.13 -75.58
CA LYS A 6 -26.18 -39.92 -75.36
C LYS A 6 -26.62 -39.79 -73.92
N ILE A 7 -27.06 -40.90 -73.29
CA ILE A 7 -27.47 -40.89 -71.85
C ILE A 7 -26.29 -40.57 -70.95
N LYS A 8 -25.14 -41.15 -71.22
CA LYS A 8 -23.92 -40.85 -70.42
C LYS A 8 -23.50 -39.37 -70.49
N ILE A 9 -23.60 -38.79 -71.71
CA ILE A 9 -23.26 -37.37 -71.88
C ILE A 9 -24.31 -36.48 -71.18
N ILE A 10 -25.58 -36.78 -71.28
CA ILE A 10 -26.62 -36.00 -70.59
C ILE A 10 -26.47 -36.12 -69.08
N SER A 11 -26.22 -37.31 -68.57
CA SER A 11 -25.95 -37.53 -67.14
C SER A 11 -24.73 -36.77 -66.63
N LEU A 12 -23.67 -36.74 -67.43
CA LEU A 12 -22.46 -36.00 -67.10
C LEU A 12 -22.70 -34.47 -67.07
N CYS A 13 -23.43 -33.96 -68.07
CA CYS A 13 -23.83 -32.55 -68.11
C CYS A 13 -24.72 -32.17 -66.92
N ALA A 14 -25.72 -33.02 -66.58
CA ALA A 14 -26.57 -32.79 -65.43
C ALA A 14 -25.79 -32.77 -64.09
N LEU A 15 -24.84 -33.68 -63.94
CA LEU A 15 -23.93 -33.69 -62.77
C LEU A 15 -23.11 -32.41 -62.68
N LEU A 16 -22.58 -31.95 -63.80
CA LEU A 16 -21.76 -30.75 -63.87
C LEU A 16 -22.55 -29.50 -63.53
N VAL A 17 -23.81 -29.39 -64.01
CA VAL A 17 -24.71 -28.31 -63.66
C VAL A 17 -25.10 -28.36 -62.16
N ALA A 18 -25.32 -29.56 -61.62
CA ALA A 18 -25.61 -29.72 -60.21
C ALA A 18 -24.44 -29.29 -59.32
N VAL A 19 -23.21 -29.64 -59.68
CA VAL A 19 -22.00 -29.21 -58.94
C VAL A 19 -21.81 -27.72 -59.06
N LEU A 20 -21.98 -27.12 -60.23
CA LEU A 20 -21.90 -25.66 -60.39
C LEU A 20 -22.98 -24.92 -59.59
N GLY A 21 -24.20 -25.47 -59.58
CA GLY A 21 -25.28 -24.91 -58.78
C GLY A 21 -25.00 -24.95 -57.27
N LEU A 22 -24.42 -26.05 -56.77
CA LEU A 22 -24.01 -26.18 -55.39
C LEU A 22 -22.88 -25.20 -55.04
N THR A 23 -21.90 -25.02 -55.89
CA THR A 23 -20.79 -24.06 -55.62
C THR A 23 -21.26 -22.63 -55.59
N VAL A 24 -22.20 -22.24 -56.47
CA VAL A 24 -22.84 -20.90 -56.42
C VAL A 24 -23.67 -20.72 -55.16
N ALA A 25 -24.44 -21.74 -54.76
CA ALA A 25 -25.23 -21.70 -53.54
C ALA A 25 -24.33 -21.58 -52.29
N PHE A 26 -23.23 -22.31 -52.23
CA PHE A 26 -22.26 -22.18 -51.14
C PHE A 26 -21.59 -20.78 -51.09
N ALA A 27 -21.24 -20.23 -52.26
CA ALA A 27 -20.67 -18.88 -52.34
C ALA A 27 -21.68 -17.79 -51.92
N ALA A 28 -22.98 -17.99 -52.22
CA ALA A 28 -24.03 -17.07 -51.80
C ALA A 28 -24.39 -17.16 -50.29
N LEU A 29 -24.07 -18.31 -49.65
CA LEU A 29 -24.28 -18.52 -48.21
C LEU A 29 -23.11 -18.08 -47.33
N SER A 30 -21.93 -17.80 -47.93
CA SER A 30 -20.79 -17.30 -47.17
C SER A 30 -20.88 -15.76 -47.04
N GLN A 31 -21.31 -15.28 -45.90
CA GLN A 31 -21.20 -13.87 -45.53
C GLN A 31 -19.95 -13.64 -44.70
N THR A 32 -19.06 -12.76 -45.17
CA THR A 32 -17.93 -12.29 -44.37
C THR A 32 -18.41 -11.13 -43.52
N LEU A 33 -18.52 -11.35 -42.20
CA LEU A 33 -18.70 -10.27 -41.26
C LEU A 33 -17.28 -9.65 -40.98
N THR A 34 -17.13 -8.40 -41.32
CA THR A 34 -15.92 -7.65 -41.01
C THR A 34 -16.24 -6.74 -39.83
N ILE A 35 -15.55 -6.94 -38.72
CA ILE A 35 -15.60 -6.04 -37.56
C ILE A 35 -14.38 -5.13 -37.68
N ASN A 36 -14.63 -3.86 -37.99
CA ASN A 36 -13.60 -2.81 -37.97
C ASN A 36 -13.65 -2.14 -36.62
N GLY A 37 -12.64 -2.36 -35.81
CA GLY A 37 -12.47 -1.73 -34.52
C GLY A 37 -10.99 -1.47 -34.26
N SER A 38 -10.70 -0.43 -33.47
CA SER A 38 -9.39 -0.19 -32.90
C SER A 38 -9.49 -0.32 -31.39
N ALA A 39 -8.54 -1.02 -30.79
CA ALA A 39 -8.32 -1.02 -29.35
C ALA A 39 -7.06 -0.20 -29.06
N ALA A 40 -7.19 0.81 -28.20
CA ALA A 40 -6.02 1.50 -27.65
C ALA A 40 -5.75 0.93 -26.25
N VAL A 41 -4.50 0.55 -26.00
CA VAL A 41 -4.03 0.20 -24.65
C VAL A 41 -3.18 1.36 -24.18
N ASN A 42 -3.64 2.07 -23.17
CA ASN A 42 -2.86 3.10 -22.51
C ASN A 42 -1.81 2.45 -21.61
N ALA A 43 -0.61 3.02 -21.56
CA ALA A 43 0.41 2.57 -20.63
C ALA A 43 -0.08 2.74 -19.19
N ALA A 44 0.12 1.72 -18.38
CA ALA A 44 -0.13 1.80 -16.96
C ALA A 44 0.89 2.74 -16.31
N SER A 45 0.46 3.51 -15.32
CA SER A 45 1.32 4.41 -14.54
C SER A 45 1.35 3.97 -13.07
N TRP A 46 2.53 4.07 -12.48
CA TRP A 46 2.77 3.83 -11.07
C TRP A 46 3.20 5.14 -10.42
N ASP A 47 2.38 5.69 -9.53
CA ASP A 47 2.67 6.93 -8.83
C ASP A 47 2.03 6.90 -7.44
N ILE A 48 2.81 6.45 -6.44
CA ILE A 48 2.41 6.46 -5.03
C ILE A 48 3.38 7.37 -4.28
N HIS A 49 2.84 8.38 -3.61
CA HIS A 49 3.65 9.37 -2.92
C HIS A 49 2.93 9.94 -1.69
N PHE A 50 3.69 10.68 -0.87
CA PHE A 50 3.16 11.39 0.28
C PHE A 50 2.74 12.80 -0.10
N GLU A 51 1.61 13.23 0.43
CA GLU A 51 1.13 14.61 0.33
C GLU A 51 0.74 15.16 1.71
N LYS A 52 0.69 16.49 1.81
CA LYS A 52 0.16 17.14 3.01
C LYS A 52 -1.36 16.98 3.04
N THR A 53 -1.89 16.49 4.16
CA THR A 53 -3.35 16.38 4.34
C THR A 53 -3.99 17.77 4.27
N SER A 54 -4.97 17.92 3.41
CA SER A 54 -5.71 19.17 3.28
C SER A 54 -6.58 19.43 4.51
N GLY A 55 -6.45 20.63 5.08
CA GLY A 55 -7.30 21.08 6.20
C GLY A 55 -7.02 20.42 7.55
N LYS A 56 -5.93 19.63 7.66
CA LYS A 56 -5.46 19.11 8.95
C LYS A 56 -4.02 19.55 9.21
N GLU A 57 -3.81 20.10 10.38
CA GLU A 57 -2.49 20.48 10.87
C GLU A 57 -2.05 19.49 11.94
N THR A 58 -0.77 19.53 12.30
CA THR A 58 -0.22 18.76 13.42
C THR A 58 -0.96 19.11 14.71
N GLU A 59 -1.54 18.09 15.34
CA GLU A 59 -2.20 18.25 16.63
C GLU A 59 -1.21 18.14 17.77
N VAL A 60 -1.23 19.11 18.69
CA VAL A 60 -0.38 19.12 19.87
C VAL A 60 -1.24 19.22 21.12
N LYS A 61 -0.96 18.36 22.10
CA LYS A 61 -1.63 18.38 23.41
C LYS A 61 -0.61 18.55 24.52
N GLY A 62 -1.01 19.31 25.53
CA GLY A 62 -0.21 19.56 26.73
C GLY A 62 0.93 20.54 26.50
N ALA A 63 2.12 20.20 27.01
CA ALA A 63 3.34 21.00 26.90
C ALA A 63 4.31 20.43 25.84
N ALA A 64 3.83 19.57 24.94
CA ALA A 64 4.66 19.01 23.89
C ALA A 64 5.16 20.10 22.94
N THR A 65 6.38 19.91 22.45
CA THR A 65 6.97 20.71 21.37
C THR A 65 7.29 19.81 20.19
N PHE A 66 7.32 20.35 18.97
CA PHE A 66 7.50 19.56 17.77
C PHE A 66 8.19 20.34 16.65
N THR A 67 8.68 19.61 15.67
CA THR A 67 9.13 20.13 14.38
C THR A 67 8.23 19.51 13.31
N GLU A 68 7.71 20.33 12.40
CA GLU A 68 6.90 19.86 11.28
C GLU A 68 7.71 18.96 10.35
N PRO A 69 7.12 17.87 9.83
CA PRO A 69 7.76 17.02 8.85
C PRO A 69 7.91 17.72 7.51
N THR A 70 8.98 17.37 6.80
CA THR A 70 9.16 17.69 5.40
C THR A 70 8.73 16.49 4.57
N LEU A 71 7.75 16.68 3.68
CA LEU A 71 7.32 15.65 2.75
C LEU A 71 7.98 15.88 1.39
N SER A 72 8.62 14.85 0.85
CA SER A 72 9.29 14.89 -0.45
C SER A 72 9.03 13.58 -1.19
N GLY A 73 8.04 13.59 -2.11
CA GLY A 73 7.69 12.41 -2.89
C GLY A 73 7.39 11.20 -2.00
N THR A 74 8.34 10.28 -1.91
CA THR A 74 8.19 9.01 -1.16
C THR A 74 8.82 9.05 0.24
N THR A 75 9.27 10.21 0.73
CA THR A 75 9.94 10.35 2.03
C THR A 75 9.25 11.36 2.93
N ILE A 76 9.27 11.07 4.24
CA ILE A 76 8.88 12.01 5.31
C ILE A 76 10.08 12.14 6.23
N GLU A 77 10.59 13.36 6.37
CA GLU A 77 11.83 13.65 7.08
C GLU A 77 11.66 14.81 8.07
N ASN A 78 12.67 15.00 8.90
CA ASN A 78 12.87 16.18 9.76
C ASN A 78 11.75 16.42 10.79
N PHE A 79 11.00 15.39 11.20
CA PHE A 79 10.04 15.52 12.28
C PHE A 79 10.67 15.21 13.64
N SER A 80 10.22 15.90 14.67
CA SER A 80 10.59 15.61 16.05
C SER A 80 9.46 15.99 17.00
N ALA A 81 9.38 15.30 18.12
CA ALA A 81 8.46 15.60 19.21
C ALA A 81 9.16 15.48 20.56
N THR A 82 8.96 16.44 21.44
CA THR A 82 9.40 16.39 22.83
C THR A 82 8.19 16.38 23.75
N LEU A 83 8.06 15.33 24.55
CA LEU A 83 6.99 15.12 25.52
C LEU A 83 7.56 15.27 26.91
N THR A 84 6.96 16.06 27.79
CA THR A 84 7.52 16.41 29.11
C THR A 84 6.78 15.77 30.27
N LYS A 85 5.50 15.43 30.08
CA LYS A 85 4.65 14.87 31.15
C LYS A 85 3.53 13.99 30.57
N PRO A 86 2.92 13.12 31.40
CA PRO A 86 1.74 12.39 31.01
C PRO A 86 0.64 13.30 30.45
N GLY A 87 0.01 12.87 29.36
CA GLY A 87 -0.99 13.63 28.63
C GLY A 87 -0.42 14.51 27.49
N ASP A 88 0.89 14.64 27.36
CA ASP A 88 1.51 15.30 26.21
C ASP A 88 1.43 14.40 24.97
N SER A 89 1.07 14.97 23.82
CA SER A 89 1.08 14.26 22.54
C SER A 89 1.34 15.17 21.36
N VAL A 90 1.88 14.57 20.29
CA VAL A 90 2.00 15.16 18.96
C VAL A 90 1.44 14.17 17.97
N ILE A 91 0.55 14.60 17.10
CA ILE A 91 -0.02 13.78 16.03
C ILE A 91 0.21 14.50 14.71
N TYR A 92 1.05 13.90 13.85
CA TYR A 92 1.28 14.38 12.50
C TYR A 92 0.29 13.73 11.53
N TYR A 93 -0.29 14.53 10.63
CA TYR A 93 -1.18 14.07 9.58
C TYR A 93 -0.51 14.24 8.21
N PHE A 94 -0.67 13.24 7.37
CA PHE A 94 -0.22 13.23 5.98
C PHE A 94 -1.06 12.25 5.17
N ASP A 95 -1.01 12.35 3.86
CA ASP A 95 -1.74 11.50 2.95
C ASP A 95 -0.77 10.59 2.18
N ILE A 96 -1.22 9.39 1.86
CA ILE A 96 -0.64 8.53 0.84
C ILE A 96 -1.59 8.55 -0.33
N VAL A 97 -1.09 9.00 -1.48
CA VAL A 97 -1.88 9.18 -2.70
C VAL A 97 -1.39 8.21 -3.76
N ASN A 98 -2.31 7.51 -4.41
CA ASN A 98 -2.05 6.72 -5.60
C ASN A 98 -2.59 7.46 -6.83
N ASN A 99 -1.77 8.31 -7.45
CA ASN A 99 -2.10 8.98 -8.72
C ASN A 99 -1.87 8.09 -9.95
N GLY A 100 -1.42 6.85 -9.73
CA GLY A 100 -1.26 5.85 -10.78
C GLY A 100 -2.59 5.31 -11.29
N THR A 101 -2.50 4.46 -12.32
CA THR A 101 -3.66 3.76 -12.92
C THR A 101 -3.78 2.32 -12.48
N ILE A 102 -2.96 1.88 -11.54
CA ILE A 102 -2.88 0.50 -11.04
C ILE A 102 -3.16 0.50 -9.55
N ASP A 103 -3.99 -0.44 -9.10
CA ASP A 103 -4.19 -0.70 -7.69
C ASP A 103 -2.91 -1.25 -7.06
N ALA A 104 -2.67 -0.87 -5.81
CA ALA A 104 -1.50 -1.30 -5.07
C ALA A 104 -1.88 -1.99 -3.75
N VAL A 105 -0.97 -2.83 -3.29
CA VAL A 105 -1.09 -3.53 -2.02
C VAL A 105 0.19 -3.34 -1.20
N VAL A 106 0.06 -3.19 0.10
CA VAL A 106 1.21 -3.15 1.02
C VAL A 106 1.87 -4.53 1.04
N SER A 107 3.04 -4.65 0.44
CA SER A 107 3.84 -5.89 0.43
C SER A 107 4.68 -6.03 1.70
N SER A 108 5.16 -4.91 2.25
CA SER A 108 5.85 -4.90 3.54
C SER A 108 5.64 -3.59 4.29
N PHE A 109 5.64 -3.69 5.62
CA PHE A 109 5.58 -2.56 6.52
C PHE A 109 6.61 -2.72 7.63
N ASN A 110 7.52 -1.77 7.75
CA ASN A 110 8.47 -1.70 8.84
C ASN A 110 8.24 -0.42 9.65
N PHE A 111 7.89 -0.61 10.91
CA PHE A 111 7.77 0.48 11.89
C PHE A 111 8.79 0.27 13.00
N PRO A 112 10.04 0.70 12.80
CA PRO A 112 11.06 0.61 13.81
C PRO A 112 10.80 1.63 14.91
N ASN A 113 11.10 1.26 16.13
CA ASN A 113 11.13 2.17 17.27
C ASN A 113 12.26 1.80 18.21
N ALA A 114 12.71 2.77 18.99
CA ALA A 114 13.87 2.61 19.83
C ALA A 114 13.76 1.45 20.84
N PHE A 115 12.56 1.21 21.38
CA PHE A 115 12.34 0.07 22.28
C PHE A 115 12.54 -1.26 21.55
N LYS A 116 11.90 -1.44 20.39
CA LYS A 116 12.01 -2.66 19.58
C LYS A 116 13.46 -2.94 19.17
N ASP A 117 14.21 -1.91 18.84
CA ASP A 117 15.61 -2.04 18.45
C ASP A 117 16.50 -2.53 19.57
N CYS A 118 16.13 -2.25 20.82
CA CYS A 118 16.89 -2.61 22.01
C CYS A 118 16.63 -4.02 22.53
N THR A 119 15.53 -4.65 22.14
CA THR A 119 15.14 -5.99 22.63
C THR A 119 16.11 -7.11 22.25
N ALA A 120 16.82 -6.95 21.13
CA ALA A 120 17.82 -7.93 20.69
C ALA A 120 19.17 -7.76 21.36
N ASN A 121 19.53 -6.51 21.76
CA ASN A 121 20.80 -6.20 22.37
C ASN A 121 20.74 -4.84 23.07
N ILE A 122 20.75 -4.83 24.39
CA ILE A 122 20.72 -3.62 25.22
C ILE A 122 21.95 -2.70 24.98
N ASN A 123 23.04 -3.25 24.47
CA ASN A 123 24.24 -2.48 24.14
C ASN A 123 24.29 -2.00 22.68
N LYS A 124 23.24 -2.25 21.87
CA LYS A 124 23.18 -1.83 20.46
C LYS A 124 23.32 -0.32 20.31
N TYR A 125 22.65 0.43 21.17
CA TYR A 125 22.72 1.89 21.21
C TYR A 125 22.83 2.39 22.64
N SER A 126 23.43 3.55 22.86
CA SER A 126 23.60 4.14 24.20
C SER A 126 22.29 4.37 24.94
N TYR A 127 21.21 4.68 24.21
CA TYR A 127 19.89 4.91 24.78
C TYR A 127 19.15 3.63 25.19
N CYS A 128 19.59 2.44 24.77
CA CYS A 128 18.88 1.20 25.07
C CYS A 128 18.81 0.90 26.57
N LYS A 129 19.84 1.25 27.32
CA LYS A 129 19.86 1.12 28.78
C LYS A 129 18.77 1.93 29.49
N ASN A 130 18.18 2.91 28.83
CA ASN A 130 17.09 3.71 29.38
C ASN A 130 15.74 3.00 29.33
N PHE A 131 15.64 1.90 28.55
CA PHE A 131 14.45 1.04 28.47
C PHE A 131 14.48 -0.15 29.40
N ASP A 132 15.58 -0.38 30.11
CA ASP A 132 15.66 -1.34 31.21
C ASP A 132 14.99 -0.74 32.45
N PHE A 133 13.69 -0.97 32.57
CA PHE A 133 12.85 -0.38 33.62
C PHE A 133 12.92 -1.17 34.93
N ASN A 134 13.36 -2.43 34.90
CA ASN A 134 13.48 -3.30 36.06
C ASN A 134 14.92 -3.46 36.59
N GLY A 135 15.93 -3.01 35.82
CA GLY A 135 17.33 -3.03 36.23
C GLY A 135 18.01 -4.39 36.07
N ASP A 136 17.48 -5.31 35.25
CA ASP A 136 18.06 -6.63 35.06
C ASP A 136 19.14 -6.69 33.95
N ASN A 137 19.48 -5.56 33.35
CA ASN A 137 20.40 -5.39 32.22
C ASN A 137 19.94 -6.05 30.91
N GLU A 138 18.65 -6.25 30.75
CA GLU A 138 18.02 -6.70 29.53
C GLU A 138 16.87 -5.76 29.17
N VAL A 139 16.48 -5.74 27.88
CA VAL A 139 15.24 -5.10 27.44
C VAL A 139 14.32 -6.19 26.92
N ASN A 140 13.31 -6.53 27.68
CA ASN A 140 12.51 -7.73 27.48
C ASN A 140 10.99 -7.48 27.60
N ALA A 141 10.21 -8.54 27.78
CA ALA A 141 8.75 -8.45 27.86
C ALA A 141 8.24 -7.65 29.07
N ILE A 142 8.99 -7.64 30.18
CA ILE A 142 8.62 -6.89 31.41
C ILE A 142 8.75 -5.40 31.13
N ASP A 143 9.86 -4.99 30.53
CA ASP A 143 10.09 -3.59 30.15
C ASP A 143 9.10 -3.14 29.08
N ARG A 144 8.73 -4.04 28.16
CA ARG A 144 7.69 -3.76 27.18
C ARG A 144 6.35 -3.42 27.84
N LEU A 145 5.96 -4.12 28.89
CA LEU A 145 4.72 -3.79 29.62
C LEU A 145 4.79 -2.39 30.19
N VAL A 146 5.91 -1.99 30.76
CA VAL A 146 6.10 -0.59 31.24
C VAL A 146 6.06 0.38 30.07
N TYR A 147 6.82 0.14 29.00
CA TYR A 147 6.85 1.00 27.82
C TYR A 147 5.46 1.27 27.24
N ILE A 148 4.66 0.23 27.00
CA ILE A 148 3.30 0.39 26.43
C ILE A 148 2.28 1.02 27.37
N THR A 149 2.55 1.02 28.68
CA THR A 149 1.74 1.78 29.65
C THR A 149 2.09 3.26 29.68
N LEU A 150 3.33 3.61 29.31
CA LEU A 150 3.82 4.99 29.28
C LEU A 150 3.55 5.67 27.95
N PHE A 151 3.81 4.99 26.84
CA PHE A 151 3.87 5.60 25.52
C PHE A 151 2.96 4.92 24.50
N ASN A 152 2.53 5.72 23.52
CA ASN A 152 1.87 5.28 22.30
C ASN A 152 2.63 5.89 21.11
N TYR A 153 3.39 5.05 20.40
CA TYR A 153 4.14 5.44 19.21
C TYR A 153 3.76 4.52 18.06
N ARG A 154 2.97 5.02 17.12
CA ARG A 154 2.39 4.22 16.05
C ARG A 154 2.01 5.03 14.82
N LEU A 155 2.01 4.35 13.67
CA LEU A 155 1.44 4.81 12.42
C LEU A 155 0.09 4.14 12.18
N ALA A 156 -0.93 4.92 11.84
CA ALA A 156 -2.29 4.43 11.62
C ALA A 156 -3.00 5.21 10.52
N TYR A 157 -4.05 4.61 9.97
CA TYR A 157 -5.04 5.31 9.15
C TYR A 157 -5.82 6.30 10.02
N ALA A 158 -5.90 7.57 9.60
CA ALA A 158 -6.52 8.62 10.39
C ALA A 158 -8.02 8.37 10.62
N ASP A 159 -8.72 7.80 9.62
CA ASP A 159 -10.17 7.62 9.62
C ASP A 159 -10.63 6.44 10.47
N THR A 160 -9.83 5.37 10.55
CA THR A 160 -10.21 4.12 11.21
C THR A 160 -9.44 3.82 12.48
N ASP A 161 -8.38 4.57 12.75
CA ASP A 161 -7.42 4.35 13.83
C ASP A 161 -6.69 2.98 13.78
N LYS A 162 -6.80 2.26 12.66
CA LYS A 162 -6.13 0.97 12.47
C LYS A 162 -4.69 1.17 12.04
N SER A 163 -3.78 0.35 12.57
CA SER A 163 -2.39 0.32 12.12
C SER A 163 -2.30 -0.20 10.69
N VAL A 164 -1.27 0.27 9.97
CA VAL A 164 -0.93 -0.26 8.64
C VAL A 164 -0.50 -1.72 8.77
N THR A 165 -0.98 -2.56 7.88
CA THR A 165 -0.65 -3.99 7.84
C THR A 165 -0.33 -4.44 6.42
N GLN A 166 0.47 -5.50 6.30
CA GLN A 166 0.68 -6.16 5.02
C GLN A 166 -0.67 -6.67 4.46
N GLY A 167 -0.91 -6.45 3.18
CA GLY A 167 -2.16 -6.77 2.51
C GLY A 167 -3.16 -5.61 2.44
N ASP A 168 -2.92 -4.49 3.13
CA ASP A 168 -3.74 -3.28 2.97
C ASP A 168 -3.61 -2.75 1.53
N THR A 169 -4.72 -2.27 0.96
CA THR A 169 -4.77 -1.84 -0.43
C THR A 169 -5.01 -0.34 -0.56
N ILE A 170 -4.48 0.23 -1.64
CA ILE A 170 -4.80 1.57 -2.12
C ILE A 170 -5.12 1.47 -3.62
N ASN A 171 -6.37 1.79 -3.99
CA ASN A 171 -6.81 1.68 -5.38
C ASN A 171 -6.24 2.83 -6.23
N ALA A 172 -6.26 2.65 -7.54
CA ALA A 172 -5.92 3.72 -8.48
C ALA A 172 -6.78 4.97 -8.22
N GLY A 173 -6.14 6.13 -8.09
CA GLY A 173 -6.80 7.41 -7.79
C GLY A 173 -7.26 7.57 -6.33
N GLU A 174 -6.92 6.64 -5.43
CA GLU A 174 -7.33 6.69 -4.01
C GLU A 174 -6.31 7.47 -3.17
N THR A 175 -6.82 8.14 -2.13
CA THR A 175 -6.03 8.76 -1.06
C THR A 175 -6.32 8.09 0.26
N LYS A 176 -5.27 7.74 1.01
CA LYS A 176 -5.35 7.23 2.39
C LYS A 176 -4.86 8.31 3.35
N HIS A 177 -5.73 8.75 4.25
CA HIS A 177 -5.37 9.68 5.30
C HIS A 177 -4.65 8.96 6.44
N MET A 178 -3.47 9.44 6.78
CA MET A 178 -2.56 8.81 7.74
C MET A 178 -2.32 9.70 8.95
N LYS A 179 -1.98 9.08 10.07
CA LYS A 179 -1.49 9.77 11.26
C LYS A 179 -0.34 9.03 11.92
N LEU A 180 0.70 9.77 12.29
CA LEU A 180 1.78 9.31 13.16
C LEU A 180 1.52 9.87 14.56
N VAL A 181 1.26 8.98 15.52
CA VAL A 181 0.95 9.32 16.91
C VAL A 181 2.20 9.15 17.76
N ILE A 182 2.56 10.18 18.50
CA ILE A 182 3.62 10.19 19.51
C ILE A 182 3.00 10.75 20.80
N GLU A 183 2.75 9.88 21.75
CA GLU A 183 1.97 10.21 22.94
C GLU A 183 2.64 9.67 24.21
N TYR A 184 2.70 10.49 25.24
CA TYR A 184 2.92 10.10 26.62
C TYR A 184 1.56 9.99 27.31
N LYS A 185 1.11 8.77 27.54
CA LYS A 185 -0.26 8.50 27.98
C LYS A 185 -0.58 9.20 29.29
N ASP A 186 -1.76 9.76 29.37
CA ASP A 186 -2.27 10.40 30.59
C ASP A 186 -2.54 9.40 31.74
N THR A 187 -2.74 8.12 31.39
CA THR A 187 -2.88 7.00 32.33
C THR A 187 -1.55 6.51 32.91
N ALA A 188 -0.42 7.08 32.48
CA ALA A 188 0.89 6.71 32.99
C ALA A 188 1.02 7.03 34.49
N THR A 189 1.19 6.01 35.31
CA THR A 189 1.31 6.14 36.77
C THR A 189 2.75 6.23 37.26
N LYS A 190 3.71 5.92 36.39
CA LYS A 190 5.16 6.04 36.66
C LYS A 190 5.78 6.99 35.64
N LEU A 191 6.72 7.79 36.10
CA LEU A 191 7.52 8.63 35.21
C LEU A 191 8.80 7.86 34.85
N PRO A 192 9.30 7.98 33.62
CA PRO A 192 10.62 7.47 33.29
C PRO A 192 11.68 8.24 34.09
N GLU A 193 12.60 7.51 34.68
CA GLU A 193 13.71 8.12 35.45
C GLU A 193 14.77 8.78 34.56
N LYS A 194 14.74 8.46 33.27
CA LYS A 194 15.74 8.90 32.26
C LYS A 194 15.01 9.36 30.98
N ASN A 195 15.69 10.20 30.23
CA ASN A 195 15.20 10.59 28.90
C ASN A 195 15.13 9.37 27.97
N LEU A 196 14.01 9.20 27.30
CA LEU A 196 13.77 8.12 26.36
C LEU A 196 13.71 8.65 24.94
N THR A 197 14.28 7.90 24.01
CA THR A 197 14.15 8.14 22.57
C THR A 197 13.07 7.18 22.04
N LEU A 198 11.96 7.69 21.54
CA LEU A 198 10.86 6.86 21.02
C LEU A 198 11.06 6.45 19.55
N THR A 199 11.76 7.30 18.79
CA THR A 199 12.05 7.05 17.38
C THR A 199 13.41 6.39 17.22
N SER A 200 13.52 5.44 16.28
CA SER A 200 14.79 4.83 15.92
C SER A 200 15.52 5.65 14.85
N SER A 201 16.78 5.29 14.57
CA SER A 201 17.55 5.83 13.44
C SER A 201 17.08 5.27 12.10
N ASP A 202 16.38 4.13 12.11
CA ASP A 202 15.87 3.52 10.89
C ASP A 202 14.55 4.19 10.47
N PRO A 203 14.31 4.36 9.18
CA PRO A 203 13.08 4.99 8.70
C PRO A 203 11.85 4.08 8.88
N ILE A 204 10.68 4.70 9.03
CA ILE A 204 9.41 4.02 8.83
C ILE A 204 9.26 3.78 7.32
N THR A 205 9.03 2.52 6.92
CA THR A 205 8.88 2.18 5.50
C THR A 205 7.59 1.44 5.24
N ILE A 206 6.91 1.84 4.17
CA ILE A 206 5.76 1.14 3.60
C ILE A 206 6.14 0.81 2.16
N THR A 207 6.17 -0.47 1.82
CA THR A 207 6.44 -0.90 0.45
C THR A 207 5.14 -1.30 -0.20
N TYR A 208 4.86 -0.75 -1.36
CA TYR A 208 3.72 -1.09 -2.19
C TYR A 208 4.15 -1.90 -3.40
N GLU A 209 3.35 -2.86 -3.78
CA GLU A 209 3.46 -3.64 -5.01
C GLU A 209 2.13 -3.58 -5.77
N GLN A 210 2.18 -3.88 -7.07
CA GLN A 210 0.96 -4.00 -7.86
C GLN A 210 0.06 -5.07 -7.26
N LYS A 211 -1.21 -4.76 -7.15
CA LYS A 211 -2.24 -5.73 -6.75
C LYS A 211 -2.61 -6.58 -7.96
N ASP A 212 -2.41 -7.90 -7.85
CA ASP A 212 -2.81 -8.89 -8.85
C ASP A 212 -4.34 -9.03 -8.97
#